data_ec592c9a6500ba17961b4c3c033fbd91
#
_entry.id   ec592c9a6500ba17961b4c3c033fbd91
#
_cell.length_a   1.000
_cell.length_b   1.000
_cell.length_c   1.000
_cell.angle_alpha   90.00
_cell.angle_beta   90.00
_cell.angle_gamma   90.00
#
_symmetry.space_group_name_H-M   'P 1'
#
loop_
_entity.id
_entity.type
_entity.pdbx_description
1 polymer ?
#
loop_
_entity_poly.entity_id
_entity_poly.type
_entity_poly.pdbx_seq_one_letter_code
_entity_poly.pdbx_strand_id
1 'polypeptide(L)'
;MLACQMQVGELQGFVDAVKGGVATIIFTPDGGILEANEPFLNLMGYSATELQGQHHRMFCSKALAQSSDYQQLWTQLQQGRVQSGIFPRINKRGEALWLEASYFPVKQQGRVTQVIKIASDVTEHHQRLLSQEAVSKALDRSLAMIEFTPTGEIVTANANFLSCMGYSLSQIKGHNHRMFCDDAFYREQPRFWEELAQGQFKSGLFLRRNSHGDAIWLEANYNPVRDESGKVTKVIKLATDITERVTKSHAIRDAAQVAHATAQETLRSAEQGADLLRSVVETSSLVSEQVDKTIQLVNQLNEQSKSIEAIVSTISSIADQTNLLALNAAIEAARAGDQGRGFAVVADEVRQLAARTSLSTDEIAKVVQKNRELTARVTDDMARVASSAELGKQQVDKVNEVMVEIRQEANNVSATVSSLSI
;
A
#
# COMPACT_ATOMS: atom_id res chain seq x y z
N MET A 1 -0.36 67.13 -69.52
CA MET A 1 0.94 66.54 -69.18
C MET A 1 1.27 66.65 -67.65
N LEU A 2 1.17 67.85 -67.06
CA LEU A 2 1.50 68.05 -65.65
C LEU A 2 0.63 67.19 -64.65
N ALA A 3 -0.68 67.07 -64.81
CA ALA A 3 -1.51 66.27 -63.99
C ALA A 3 -1.21 64.75 -64.06
N CYS A 4 -0.82 64.26 -65.22
CA CYS A 4 -0.39 62.90 -65.45
C CYS A 4 0.95 62.61 -64.80
N GLN A 5 1.90 63.59 -64.84
CA GLN A 5 3.18 63.47 -64.12
C GLN A 5 3.05 63.54 -62.60
N MET A 6 2.13 64.36 -62.01
CA MET A 6 1.87 64.40 -60.63
C MET A 6 1.24 63.05 -60.12
N GLN A 7 0.29 62.51 -60.92
CA GLN A 7 -0.33 61.20 -60.53
C GLN A 7 0.68 60.02 -60.59
N VAL A 8 1.60 60.07 -61.58
CA VAL A 8 2.66 59.04 -61.61
C VAL A 8 3.66 59.21 -60.45
N GLY A 9 3.99 60.44 -60.02
CA GLY A 9 4.84 60.70 -58.88
C GLY A 9 4.20 60.23 -57.53
N GLU A 10 2.90 60.50 -57.36
CA GLU A 10 2.17 60.00 -56.13
C GLU A 10 2.09 58.48 -56.13
N LEU A 11 1.79 57.81 -57.24
CA LEU A 11 1.80 56.38 -57.38
C LEU A 11 3.18 55.77 -57.09
N GLN A 12 4.23 56.39 -57.60
CA GLN A 12 5.58 55.95 -57.31
C GLN A 12 5.94 56.09 -55.84
N GLY A 13 5.62 57.23 -55.23
CA GLY A 13 5.81 57.37 -53.75
C GLY A 13 5.09 56.36 -52.91
N PHE A 14 3.83 55.99 -53.30
CA PHE A 14 3.07 54.93 -52.65
C PHE A 14 3.74 53.56 -52.78
N VAL A 15 4.18 53.21 -54.02
CA VAL A 15 4.89 51.97 -54.30
C VAL A 15 6.18 51.87 -53.50
N ASP A 16 6.96 52.98 -53.47
CA ASP A 16 8.24 53.01 -52.76
C ASP A 16 8.04 52.88 -51.20
N ALA A 17 6.97 53.49 -50.64
CA ALA A 17 6.63 53.35 -49.26
C ALA A 17 6.25 51.89 -48.88
N VAL A 18 5.43 51.24 -49.71
CA VAL A 18 5.08 49.83 -49.53
C VAL A 18 6.31 48.94 -49.69
N LYS A 19 7.14 49.15 -50.71
CA LYS A 19 8.37 48.41 -50.94
C LYS A 19 9.41 48.61 -49.82
N GLY A 20 9.43 49.75 -49.17
CA GLY A 20 10.32 50.02 -48.03
C GLY A 20 9.86 49.39 -46.71
N GLY A 21 8.55 49.26 -46.49
CA GLY A 21 7.97 48.83 -45.23
C GLY A 21 7.58 47.36 -45.11
N VAL A 22 7.33 46.65 -46.22
CA VAL A 22 6.82 45.27 -46.20
C VAL A 22 7.65 44.38 -47.11
N ALA A 23 7.94 43.15 -46.68
CA ALA A 23 8.67 42.18 -47.48
C ALA A 23 7.87 41.83 -48.75
N THR A 24 8.46 42.16 -49.91
CA THR A 24 7.81 42.06 -51.22
C THR A 24 8.73 41.34 -52.21
N ILE A 25 8.16 40.43 -52.98
CA ILE A 25 8.87 39.75 -54.08
C ILE A 25 7.93 39.60 -55.27
N ILE A 26 8.47 39.76 -56.48
CA ILE A 26 7.76 39.72 -57.77
C ILE A 26 8.20 38.48 -58.53
N PHE A 27 7.23 37.79 -59.11
CA PHE A 27 7.45 36.57 -59.88
C PHE A 27 6.87 36.72 -61.32
N THR A 28 7.40 35.91 -62.21
CA THR A 28 6.71 35.58 -63.47
C THR A 28 5.44 34.72 -63.14
N PRO A 29 4.47 34.61 -64.05
CA PRO A 29 3.25 33.81 -63.83
C PRO A 29 3.50 32.33 -63.53
N ASP A 30 4.66 31.80 -63.96
CA ASP A 30 5.09 30.43 -63.67
C ASP A 30 5.98 30.30 -62.40
N GLY A 31 6.27 31.39 -61.69
CA GLY A 31 6.98 31.39 -60.43
C GLY A 31 8.47 31.68 -60.48
N GLY A 32 8.99 32.13 -61.66
CA GLY A 32 10.35 32.65 -61.75
C GLY A 32 10.48 33.99 -60.99
N ILE A 33 11.57 34.19 -60.29
CA ILE A 33 11.82 35.42 -59.53
C ILE A 33 12.29 36.55 -60.43
N LEU A 34 11.58 37.67 -60.35
CA LEU A 34 11.94 38.90 -61.12
C LEU A 34 12.66 39.93 -60.25
N GLU A 35 12.08 40.22 -59.03
CA GLU A 35 12.61 41.26 -58.17
C GLU A 35 12.21 40.94 -56.72
N ALA A 36 13.07 41.25 -55.77
CA ALA A 36 12.74 41.19 -54.30
C ALA A 36 13.31 42.45 -53.63
N ASN A 37 12.54 43.03 -52.72
CA ASN A 37 12.96 44.18 -51.93
C ASN A 37 13.88 43.80 -50.77
N GLU A 38 14.54 44.79 -50.18
CA GLU A 38 15.48 44.60 -49.06
C GLU A 38 14.83 43.91 -47.84
N PRO A 39 13.60 44.26 -47.38
CA PRO A 39 12.91 43.53 -46.31
C PRO A 39 12.72 42.04 -46.61
N PHE A 40 12.38 41.65 -47.86
CA PHE A 40 12.24 40.23 -48.24
C PHE A 40 13.60 39.53 -48.30
N LEU A 41 14.63 40.18 -48.82
CA LEU A 41 16.00 39.65 -48.86
C LEU A 41 16.51 39.36 -47.44
N ASN A 42 16.35 40.32 -46.55
CA ASN A 42 16.74 40.19 -45.14
C ASN A 42 15.97 39.06 -44.45
N LEU A 43 14.67 38.98 -44.63
CA LEU A 43 13.80 37.94 -44.05
C LEU A 43 14.21 36.53 -44.50
N MET A 44 14.49 36.37 -45.81
CA MET A 44 14.84 35.06 -46.35
C MET A 44 16.34 34.75 -46.30
N GLY A 45 17.19 35.75 -46.00
CA GLY A 45 18.64 35.59 -45.86
C GLY A 45 19.40 35.49 -47.22
N TYR A 46 18.77 35.90 -48.32
CA TYR A 46 19.39 35.87 -49.67
C TYR A 46 19.76 37.25 -50.12
N SER A 47 20.79 37.34 -50.97
CA SER A 47 21.08 38.54 -51.73
C SER A 47 20.23 38.60 -53.02
N ALA A 48 20.06 39.80 -53.57
CA ALA A 48 19.33 39.97 -54.82
C ALA A 48 19.95 39.16 -55.98
N THR A 49 21.27 39.08 -56.05
CA THR A 49 22.02 38.33 -57.04
C THR A 49 21.82 36.81 -56.95
N GLU A 50 21.64 36.31 -55.78
CA GLU A 50 21.37 34.87 -55.54
C GLU A 50 19.94 34.47 -55.95
N LEU A 51 18.97 35.40 -55.86
CA LEU A 51 17.58 35.16 -56.26
C LEU A 51 17.36 35.35 -57.81
N GLN A 52 18.22 36.04 -58.46
CA GLN A 52 18.07 36.36 -59.92
C GLN A 52 18.03 35.05 -60.71
N GLY A 53 16.99 34.88 -61.52
CA GLY A 53 16.81 33.68 -62.37
C GLY A 53 16.39 32.41 -61.59
N GLN A 54 16.20 32.52 -60.30
CA GLN A 54 15.70 31.41 -59.48
C GLN A 54 14.19 31.33 -59.56
N HIS A 55 13.66 30.25 -58.95
CA HIS A 55 12.21 30.00 -58.94
C HIS A 55 11.69 29.91 -57.47
N HIS A 56 10.48 30.38 -57.21
CA HIS A 56 9.78 30.36 -55.92
C HIS A 56 9.95 29.04 -55.14
N ARG A 57 10.05 27.91 -55.85
CA ARG A 57 10.22 26.57 -55.22
C ARG A 57 11.44 26.48 -54.30
N MET A 58 12.45 27.35 -54.47
CA MET A 58 13.64 27.37 -53.61
C MET A 58 13.32 27.71 -52.16
N PHE A 59 12.23 28.41 -51.92
CA PHE A 59 11.73 28.76 -50.57
C PHE A 59 10.84 27.66 -49.97
N CYS A 60 10.64 26.56 -50.66
CA CYS A 60 9.74 25.47 -50.24
C CYS A 60 10.53 24.21 -49.87
N SER A 61 10.00 23.39 -48.93
CA SER A 61 10.52 22.04 -48.75
C SER A 61 10.34 21.23 -50.06
N LYS A 62 11.18 20.20 -50.25
CA LYS A 62 11.05 19.31 -51.42
C LYS A 62 9.66 18.70 -51.56
N ALA A 63 9.07 18.28 -50.42
CA ALA A 63 7.73 17.71 -50.36
C ALA A 63 6.65 18.73 -50.82
N LEU A 64 6.73 19.98 -50.32
CA LEU A 64 5.79 21.03 -50.66
C LEU A 64 5.93 21.42 -52.16
N ALA A 65 7.15 21.57 -52.65
CA ALA A 65 7.41 21.95 -54.05
C ALA A 65 6.90 20.92 -55.09
N GLN A 66 6.72 19.68 -54.67
CA GLN A 66 6.19 18.57 -55.48
C GLN A 66 4.69 18.30 -55.25
N SER A 67 4.06 18.97 -54.28
CA SER A 67 2.66 18.73 -53.91
C SER A 67 1.67 19.27 -54.96
N SER A 68 0.49 18.66 -55.00
CA SER A 68 -0.66 19.16 -55.77
C SER A 68 -1.03 20.59 -55.38
N ASP A 69 -0.98 20.93 -54.09
CA ASP A 69 -1.36 22.23 -53.57
C ASP A 69 -0.42 23.35 -54.10
N TYR A 70 0.87 23.04 -54.24
CA TYR A 70 1.83 23.97 -54.84
C TYR A 70 1.55 24.21 -56.32
N GLN A 71 1.20 23.17 -57.07
CA GLN A 71 0.84 23.29 -58.49
C GLN A 71 -0.47 24.07 -58.65
N GLN A 72 -1.45 23.79 -57.79
CA GLN A 72 -2.73 24.47 -57.78
C GLN A 72 -2.59 25.97 -57.47
N LEU A 73 -1.71 26.33 -56.53
CA LEU A 73 -1.39 27.72 -56.18
C LEU A 73 -1.00 28.51 -57.46
N TRP A 74 0.00 28.03 -58.23
CA TRP A 74 0.44 28.71 -59.41
C TRP A 74 -0.57 28.71 -60.55
N THR A 75 -1.35 27.63 -60.71
CA THR A 75 -2.46 27.57 -61.69
C THR A 75 -3.54 28.62 -61.40
N GLN A 76 -3.90 28.81 -60.14
CA GLN A 76 -4.88 29.82 -59.74
C GLN A 76 -4.35 31.25 -59.92
N LEU A 77 -3.09 31.47 -59.62
CA LEU A 77 -2.42 32.75 -59.85
C LEU A 77 -2.38 33.11 -61.37
N GLN A 78 -2.08 32.16 -62.24
CA GLN A 78 -2.14 32.33 -63.70
C GLN A 78 -3.55 32.67 -64.20
N GLN A 79 -4.58 32.14 -63.52
CA GLN A 79 -5.97 32.50 -63.83
C GLN A 79 -6.37 33.89 -63.31
N GLY A 80 -5.46 34.57 -62.61
CA GLY A 80 -5.69 35.89 -62.06
C GLY A 80 -6.45 35.90 -60.75
N ARG A 81 -6.40 34.81 -59.98
CA ARG A 81 -7.03 34.69 -58.64
C ARG A 81 -5.98 35.00 -57.57
N VAL A 82 -6.32 35.91 -56.66
CA VAL A 82 -5.51 36.25 -55.49
C VAL A 82 -5.45 35.04 -54.56
N GLN A 83 -4.31 34.78 -53.95
CA GLN A 83 -4.11 33.73 -52.95
C GLN A 83 -3.55 34.36 -51.68
N SER A 84 -4.19 34.08 -50.52
CA SER A 84 -3.74 34.59 -49.25
C SER A 84 -3.76 33.46 -48.20
N GLY A 85 -2.85 33.50 -47.24
CA GLY A 85 -2.79 32.53 -46.15
C GLY A 85 -1.46 32.54 -45.43
N ILE A 86 -1.27 31.60 -44.54
CA ILE A 86 -0.02 31.34 -43.84
C ILE A 86 0.69 30.19 -44.52
N PHE A 87 1.89 30.45 -45.00
CA PHE A 87 2.65 29.52 -45.82
C PHE A 87 3.97 29.16 -45.17
N PRO A 88 4.28 27.85 -44.98
CA PRO A 88 5.60 27.42 -44.55
C PRO A 88 6.64 27.68 -45.66
N ARG A 89 7.75 28.30 -45.30
CA ARG A 89 8.89 28.57 -46.20
C ARG A 89 10.18 28.21 -45.53
N ILE A 90 11.24 28.10 -46.31
CA ILE A 90 12.59 27.79 -45.82
C ILE A 90 13.51 28.92 -46.27
N ASN A 91 14.24 29.50 -45.32
CA ASN A 91 15.22 30.52 -45.57
C ASN A 91 16.56 29.91 -46.07
N LYS A 92 17.54 30.75 -46.38
CA LYS A 92 18.88 30.33 -46.86
C LYS A 92 19.62 29.43 -45.86
N ARG A 93 19.38 29.58 -44.55
CA ARG A 93 20.00 28.75 -43.49
C ARG A 93 19.32 27.39 -43.32
N GLY A 94 18.24 27.13 -44.07
CA GLY A 94 17.45 25.91 -43.91
C GLY A 94 16.43 25.98 -42.75
N GLU A 95 16.23 27.16 -42.15
CA GLU A 95 15.28 27.35 -41.05
C GLU A 95 13.86 27.49 -41.62
N ALA A 96 12.90 26.87 -40.95
CA ALA A 96 11.49 26.98 -41.31
C ALA A 96 10.91 28.31 -40.83
N LEU A 97 10.32 29.08 -41.75
CA LEU A 97 9.59 30.31 -41.51
C LEU A 97 8.11 30.11 -41.83
N TRP A 98 7.24 30.77 -41.08
CA TRP A 98 5.83 30.85 -41.37
C TRP A 98 5.51 32.28 -41.84
N LEU A 99 5.17 32.41 -43.14
CA LEU A 99 4.87 33.69 -43.74
C LEU A 99 3.38 33.85 -43.96
N GLU A 100 2.78 34.82 -43.29
CA GLU A 100 1.47 35.30 -43.69
C GLU A 100 1.66 36.11 -44.97
N ALA A 101 1.08 35.66 -46.08
CA ALA A 101 1.38 36.23 -47.36
C ALA A 101 0.14 36.30 -48.25
N SER A 102 0.15 37.32 -49.11
CA SER A 102 -0.83 37.48 -50.22
C SER A 102 -0.09 37.59 -51.55
N TYR A 103 -0.56 36.82 -52.51
CA TYR A 103 -0.04 36.80 -53.90
C TYR A 103 -1.07 37.48 -54.78
N PHE A 104 -0.67 38.55 -55.45
CA PHE A 104 -1.48 39.40 -56.28
C PHE A 104 -1.08 39.26 -57.76
N PRO A 105 -1.86 38.58 -58.63
CA PRO A 105 -1.63 38.55 -60.06
C PRO A 105 -1.86 39.93 -60.69
N VAL A 106 -0.83 40.47 -61.33
CA VAL A 106 -0.89 41.73 -62.11
C VAL A 106 -1.27 41.40 -63.53
N LYS A 107 -2.33 42.04 -64.05
CA LYS A 107 -2.80 41.84 -65.45
C LYS A 107 -2.48 43.03 -66.31
N GLN A 108 -1.94 42.79 -67.52
CA GLN A 108 -1.78 43.73 -68.56
C GLN A 108 -2.51 43.18 -69.79
N GLN A 109 -3.34 44.00 -70.42
CA GLN A 109 -4.14 43.62 -71.61
C GLN A 109 -4.92 42.27 -71.39
N GLY A 110 -5.42 42.04 -70.15
CA GLY A 110 -6.23 40.86 -69.78
C GLY A 110 -5.42 39.60 -69.44
N ARG A 111 -4.10 39.60 -69.61
CA ARG A 111 -3.21 38.46 -69.27
C ARG A 111 -2.40 38.76 -68.04
N VAL A 112 -2.21 37.75 -67.18
CA VAL A 112 -1.31 37.85 -66.02
C VAL A 112 0.15 37.92 -66.55
N THR A 113 0.82 39.00 -66.20
CA THR A 113 2.24 39.23 -66.61
C THR A 113 3.19 39.05 -65.40
N GLN A 114 2.74 39.31 -64.22
CA GLN A 114 3.53 39.20 -62.96
C GLN A 114 2.66 38.78 -61.83
N VAL A 115 3.28 38.26 -60.78
CA VAL A 115 2.65 37.98 -59.47
C VAL A 115 3.44 38.69 -58.37
N ILE A 116 2.81 39.61 -57.66
CA ILE A 116 3.43 40.32 -56.54
C ILE A 116 3.06 39.56 -55.28
N LYS A 117 4.04 39.18 -54.46
CA LYS A 117 3.84 38.63 -53.13
C LYS A 117 4.22 39.66 -52.08
N ILE A 118 3.32 39.91 -51.17
CA ILE A 118 3.57 40.66 -49.93
C ILE A 118 3.56 39.65 -48.79
N ALA A 119 4.53 39.71 -47.87
CA ALA A 119 4.66 38.74 -46.79
C ALA A 119 5.09 39.39 -45.50
N SER A 120 4.58 38.84 -44.38
CA SER A 120 5.01 39.15 -43.02
C SER A 120 5.46 37.87 -42.32
N ASP A 121 6.52 37.94 -41.54
CA ASP A 121 6.97 36.83 -40.73
C ASP A 121 6.05 36.68 -39.48
N VAL A 122 5.39 35.55 -39.37
CA VAL A 122 4.52 35.19 -38.25
C VAL A 122 5.03 33.94 -37.51
N THR A 123 6.29 33.60 -37.72
CA THR A 123 6.91 32.37 -37.22
C THR A 123 6.78 32.28 -35.70
N GLU A 124 7.17 33.33 -34.96
CA GLU A 124 7.10 33.35 -33.50
C GLU A 124 5.64 33.23 -32.99
N HIS A 125 4.74 33.98 -33.62
CA HIS A 125 3.33 33.91 -33.25
C HIS A 125 2.72 32.52 -33.53
N HIS A 126 3.00 31.94 -34.67
CA HIS A 126 2.54 30.61 -35.05
C HIS A 126 3.11 29.52 -34.14
N GLN A 127 4.40 29.57 -33.83
CA GLN A 127 5.03 28.64 -32.89
C GLN A 127 4.44 28.76 -31.45
N ARG A 128 4.15 29.98 -31.00
CA ARG A 128 3.51 30.23 -29.73
C ARG A 128 2.11 29.60 -29.64
N LEU A 129 1.31 29.77 -30.68
CA LEU A 129 -0.03 29.14 -30.76
C LEU A 129 0.07 27.62 -30.77
N LEU A 130 0.96 27.02 -31.52
CA LEU A 130 1.18 25.58 -31.55
C LEU A 130 1.62 25.05 -30.17
N SER A 131 2.51 25.76 -29.50
CA SER A 131 2.95 25.41 -28.15
C SER A 131 1.79 25.47 -27.14
N GLN A 132 0.97 26.51 -27.17
CA GLN A 132 -0.20 26.63 -26.30
C GLN A 132 -1.22 25.52 -26.57
N GLU A 133 -1.45 25.20 -27.84
CA GLU A 133 -2.34 24.09 -28.21
C GLU A 133 -1.81 22.73 -27.74
N ALA A 134 -0.51 22.50 -27.86
CA ALA A 134 0.14 21.28 -27.39
C ALA A 134 0.01 21.12 -25.85
N VAL A 135 0.23 22.20 -25.09
CA VAL A 135 0.04 22.21 -23.63
C VAL A 135 -1.42 21.94 -23.27
N SER A 136 -2.37 22.61 -23.93
CA SER A 136 -3.81 22.40 -23.71
C SER A 136 -4.21 20.94 -23.95
N LYS A 137 -3.76 20.34 -25.06
CA LYS A 137 -4.01 18.93 -25.38
C LYS A 137 -3.37 17.97 -24.35
N ALA A 138 -2.17 18.29 -23.85
CA ALA A 138 -1.51 17.49 -22.83
C ALA A 138 -2.31 17.49 -21.50
N LEU A 139 -2.77 18.66 -21.06
CA LEU A 139 -3.60 18.80 -19.87
C LEU A 139 -4.95 18.05 -20.03
N ASP A 140 -5.57 18.20 -21.20
CA ASP A 140 -6.83 17.54 -21.51
C ASP A 140 -6.73 16.00 -21.47
N ARG A 141 -5.60 15.45 -21.87
CA ARG A 141 -5.35 13.99 -21.82
C ARG A 141 -5.03 13.48 -20.42
N SER A 142 -4.42 14.31 -19.57
CA SER A 142 -3.85 13.88 -18.29
C SER A 142 -4.75 14.13 -17.10
N LEU A 143 -5.60 15.16 -17.14
CA LEU A 143 -6.40 15.63 -16.01
C LEU A 143 -7.90 15.57 -16.34
N ALA A 144 -8.69 15.34 -15.31
CA ALA A 144 -10.13 15.57 -15.36
C ALA A 144 -10.39 17.09 -15.34
N MET A 145 -10.97 17.65 -16.40
CA MET A 145 -11.20 19.08 -16.56
C MET A 145 -12.68 19.38 -16.73
N ILE A 146 -13.16 20.41 -16.03
CA ILE A 146 -14.51 20.93 -16.17
C ILE A 146 -14.50 22.45 -16.03
N GLU A 147 -15.29 23.13 -16.86
CA GLU A 147 -15.44 24.58 -16.86
C GLU A 147 -16.81 24.98 -16.31
N PHE A 148 -16.83 26.04 -15.54
CA PHE A 148 -18.03 26.62 -14.95
C PHE A 148 -18.15 28.12 -15.26
N THR A 149 -19.36 28.62 -15.23
CA THR A 149 -19.62 30.05 -15.05
C THR A 149 -19.11 30.52 -13.67
N PRO A 150 -18.93 31.82 -13.44
CA PRO A 150 -18.58 32.33 -12.11
C PRO A 150 -19.60 31.98 -11.00
N THR A 151 -20.81 31.57 -11.37
CA THR A 151 -21.91 31.17 -10.46
C THR A 151 -21.97 29.64 -10.24
N GLY A 152 -21.07 28.89 -10.89
CA GLY A 152 -20.97 27.42 -10.72
C GLY A 152 -21.86 26.59 -11.64
N GLU A 153 -22.40 27.20 -12.70
CA GLU A 153 -23.11 26.47 -13.76
C GLU A 153 -22.08 25.82 -14.70
N ILE A 154 -22.31 24.57 -15.09
CA ILE A 154 -21.40 23.78 -15.92
C ILE A 154 -21.48 24.21 -17.38
N VAL A 155 -20.36 24.63 -17.95
CA VAL A 155 -20.22 25.02 -19.35
C VAL A 155 -19.81 23.84 -20.22
N THR A 156 -18.73 23.15 -19.85
CA THR A 156 -18.21 21.98 -20.55
C THR A 156 -17.32 21.14 -19.63
N ALA A 157 -17.04 19.89 -20.04
CA ALA A 157 -16.12 19.00 -19.36
C ALA A 157 -15.41 18.10 -20.39
N ASN A 158 -14.19 17.68 -20.09
CA ASN A 158 -13.46 16.75 -20.94
C ASN A 158 -13.86 15.27 -20.66
N ALA A 159 -13.36 14.38 -21.54
CA ALA A 159 -13.65 12.95 -21.44
C ALA A 159 -13.21 12.34 -20.11
N ASN A 160 -12.06 12.77 -19.56
CA ASN A 160 -11.55 12.27 -18.28
C ASN A 160 -12.49 12.62 -17.11
N PHE A 161 -12.99 13.86 -17.06
CA PHE A 161 -13.96 14.25 -16.03
C PHE A 161 -15.26 13.48 -16.16
N LEU A 162 -15.79 13.37 -17.38
CA LEU A 162 -17.03 12.64 -17.66
C LEU A 162 -16.92 11.17 -17.27
N SER A 163 -15.80 10.53 -17.62
CA SER A 163 -15.53 9.14 -17.27
C SER A 163 -15.40 8.94 -15.75
N CYS A 164 -14.62 9.80 -15.08
CA CYS A 164 -14.45 9.76 -13.62
C CYS A 164 -15.76 9.91 -12.87
N MET A 165 -16.63 10.84 -13.31
CA MET A 165 -17.89 11.13 -12.64
C MET A 165 -19.07 10.27 -13.14
N GLY A 166 -18.88 9.49 -14.21
CA GLY A 166 -19.90 8.59 -14.76
C GLY A 166 -21.08 9.31 -15.45
N TYR A 167 -20.87 10.52 -15.96
CA TYR A 167 -21.88 11.30 -16.66
C TYR A 167 -21.53 11.53 -18.13
N SER A 168 -22.52 11.73 -18.97
CA SER A 168 -22.34 12.35 -20.29
C SER A 168 -22.38 13.88 -20.18
N LEU A 169 -21.76 14.59 -21.14
CA LEU A 169 -21.79 16.05 -21.15
C LEU A 169 -23.22 16.61 -21.20
N SER A 170 -24.13 15.98 -21.96
CA SER A 170 -25.52 16.38 -22.07
C SER A 170 -26.30 16.29 -20.76
N GLN A 171 -25.88 15.40 -19.85
CA GLN A 171 -26.55 15.27 -18.54
C GLN A 171 -26.10 16.32 -17.53
N ILE A 172 -24.90 16.92 -17.71
CA ILE A 172 -24.36 17.86 -16.74
C ILE A 172 -24.36 19.32 -17.21
N LYS A 173 -24.27 19.57 -18.52
CA LYS A 173 -24.19 20.92 -19.09
C LYS A 173 -25.42 21.75 -18.68
N GLY A 174 -25.19 22.98 -18.20
CA GLY A 174 -26.21 23.87 -17.68
C GLY A 174 -26.66 23.57 -16.24
N HIS A 175 -26.27 22.44 -15.67
CA HIS A 175 -26.53 22.15 -14.26
C HIS A 175 -25.53 22.84 -13.36
N ASN A 176 -25.88 23.01 -12.08
CA ASN A 176 -24.97 23.61 -11.10
C ASN A 176 -24.02 22.56 -10.50
N HIS A 177 -22.80 22.98 -10.17
CA HIS A 177 -21.78 22.18 -9.47
C HIS A 177 -22.32 21.41 -8.26
N ARG A 178 -23.40 21.88 -7.63
CA ARG A 178 -24.09 21.24 -6.50
C ARG A 178 -24.43 19.77 -6.77
N MET A 179 -24.69 19.40 -8.02
CA MET A 179 -25.05 18.02 -8.37
C MET A 179 -23.97 16.99 -8.03
N PHE A 180 -22.72 17.43 -7.88
CA PHE A 180 -21.59 16.56 -7.52
C PHE A 180 -21.26 16.59 -6.01
N CYS A 181 -21.97 17.39 -5.22
CA CYS A 181 -21.60 17.69 -3.84
C CYS A 181 -22.65 17.18 -2.85
N ASP A 182 -22.20 16.74 -1.69
CA ASP A 182 -23.07 16.55 -0.54
C ASP A 182 -23.45 17.92 0.07
N ASP A 183 -24.60 17.97 0.75
CA ASP A 183 -25.06 19.19 1.43
C ASP A 183 -24.06 19.71 2.48
N ALA A 184 -23.25 18.83 3.06
CA ALA A 184 -22.21 19.19 4.01
C ALA A 184 -21.19 20.15 3.41
N PHE A 185 -20.80 19.95 2.15
CA PHE A 185 -19.82 20.80 1.47
C PHE A 185 -20.24 22.28 1.48
N TYR A 186 -21.51 22.58 1.14
CA TYR A 186 -21.99 23.96 1.08
C TYR A 186 -22.34 24.56 2.45
N ARG A 187 -22.53 23.73 3.48
CA ARG A 187 -22.62 24.21 4.87
C ARG A 187 -21.27 24.67 5.39
N GLU A 188 -20.19 23.93 5.02
CA GLU A 188 -18.83 24.25 5.43
C GLU A 188 -18.21 25.37 4.60
N GLN A 189 -18.59 25.48 3.33
CA GLN A 189 -18.07 26.47 2.38
C GLN A 189 -19.20 27.27 1.68
N PRO A 190 -19.98 28.05 2.41
CA PRO A 190 -21.15 28.73 1.86
C PRO A 190 -20.80 29.79 0.80
N ARG A 191 -19.58 30.37 0.88
CA ARG A 191 -19.10 31.43 -0.03
C ARG A 191 -18.20 30.90 -1.15
N PHE A 192 -18.15 29.58 -1.38
CA PHE A 192 -17.21 28.95 -2.30
C PHE A 192 -17.21 29.60 -3.70
N TRP A 193 -18.38 29.78 -4.30
CA TRP A 193 -18.53 30.38 -5.64
C TRP A 193 -18.40 31.89 -5.64
N GLU A 194 -18.77 32.59 -4.56
CA GLU A 194 -18.57 34.01 -4.42
C GLU A 194 -17.08 34.36 -4.43
N GLU A 195 -16.28 33.61 -3.69
CA GLU A 195 -14.83 33.80 -3.60
C GLU A 195 -14.14 33.50 -4.95
N LEU A 196 -14.58 32.44 -5.65
CA LEU A 196 -14.11 32.15 -7.01
C LEU A 196 -14.49 33.27 -7.99
N ALA A 197 -15.71 33.81 -7.93
CA ALA A 197 -16.15 34.95 -8.75
C ALA A 197 -15.36 36.23 -8.49
N GLN A 198 -14.83 36.41 -7.27
CA GLN A 198 -13.88 37.49 -6.91
C GLN A 198 -12.46 37.21 -7.39
N GLY A 199 -12.21 35.99 -7.93
CA GLY A 199 -10.91 35.58 -8.46
C GLY A 199 -10.00 34.92 -7.43
N GLN A 200 -10.54 34.47 -6.30
CA GLN A 200 -9.80 33.66 -5.35
C GLN A 200 -9.66 32.23 -5.87
N PHE A 201 -8.46 31.75 -5.94
CA PHE A 201 -8.09 30.37 -6.28
C PHE A 201 -8.47 29.43 -5.12
N LYS A 202 -8.93 28.22 -5.45
CA LYS A 202 -9.22 27.17 -4.48
C LYS A 202 -8.49 25.88 -4.86
N SER A 203 -7.83 25.26 -3.88
CA SER A 203 -7.18 23.95 -4.07
C SER A 203 -7.40 23.06 -2.85
N GLY A 204 -7.35 21.76 -3.05
CA GLY A 204 -7.49 20.80 -1.97
C GLY A 204 -8.05 19.46 -2.39
N LEU A 205 -8.43 18.69 -1.38
CA LEU A 205 -9.09 17.40 -1.52
C LEU A 205 -10.60 17.60 -1.41
N PHE A 206 -11.32 17.12 -2.42
CA PHE A 206 -12.77 17.32 -2.50
C PHE A 206 -13.47 15.98 -2.65
N LEU A 207 -14.34 15.66 -1.72
CA LEU A 207 -15.26 14.54 -1.85
C LEU A 207 -16.41 14.95 -2.79
N ARG A 208 -16.66 14.12 -3.80
CA ARG A 208 -17.75 14.31 -4.78
C ARG A 208 -18.55 13.03 -4.93
N ARG A 209 -19.74 13.14 -5.54
CA ARG A 209 -20.60 12.01 -5.88
C ARG A 209 -20.68 11.84 -7.38
N ASN A 210 -20.43 10.60 -7.84
CA ASN A 210 -20.62 10.25 -9.24
C ASN A 210 -22.10 10.02 -9.59
N SER A 211 -22.40 9.62 -10.82
CA SER A 211 -23.75 9.34 -11.30
C SER A 211 -24.45 8.17 -10.58
N HIS A 212 -23.71 7.30 -9.91
CA HIS A 212 -24.22 6.17 -9.14
C HIS A 212 -24.35 6.48 -7.64
N GLY A 213 -23.94 7.69 -7.21
CA GLY A 213 -23.92 8.08 -5.80
C GLY A 213 -22.63 7.68 -5.06
N ASP A 214 -21.67 7.03 -5.73
CA ASP A 214 -20.42 6.62 -5.11
C ASP A 214 -19.54 7.82 -4.76
N ALA A 215 -18.77 7.67 -3.69
CA ALA A 215 -17.81 8.67 -3.24
C ALA A 215 -16.56 8.69 -4.15
N ILE A 216 -16.30 9.84 -4.75
CA ILE A 216 -15.13 10.10 -5.58
C ILE A 216 -14.27 11.18 -4.88
N TRP A 217 -13.03 10.85 -4.56
CA TRP A 217 -12.07 11.79 -4.01
C TRP A 217 -11.27 12.43 -5.12
N LEU A 218 -11.39 13.74 -5.24
CA LEU A 218 -10.67 14.54 -6.23
C LEU A 218 -9.65 15.44 -5.55
N GLU A 219 -8.39 15.32 -5.91
CA GLU A 219 -7.40 16.36 -5.68
C GLU A 219 -7.55 17.39 -6.80
N ALA A 220 -8.00 18.61 -6.45
CA ALA A 220 -8.44 19.55 -7.47
C ALA A 220 -8.07 21.00 -7.19
N ASN A 221 -7.96 21.75 -8.31
CA ASN A 221 -7.72 23.18 -8.32
C ASN A 221 -8.84 23.87 -9.13
N TYR A 222 -9.46 24.89 -8.55
CA TYR A 222 -10.43 25.74 -9.21
C TYR A 222 -9.76 27.06 -9.54
N ASN A 223 -9.64 27.37 -10.83
CA ASN A 223 -8.88 28.48 -11.38
C ASN A 223 -9.82 29.50 -12.04
N PRO A 224 -10.07 30.66 -11.42
CA PRO A 224 -10.82 31.73 -12.05
C PRO A 224 -10.04 32.32 -13.24
N VAL A 225 -10.69 32.40 -14.40
CA VAL A 225 -10.15 33.04 -15.61
C VAL A 225 -10.75 34.42 -15.76
N ARG A 226 -9.90 35.45 -15.93
CA ARG A 226 -10.31 36.84 -16.08
C ARG A 226 -10.21 37.28 -17.54
N ASP A 227 -11.06 38.20 -17.93
CA ASP A 227 -10.95 38.94 -19.17
C ASP A 227 -9.98 40.15 -19.05
N GLU A 228 -9.83 40.90 -20.13
CA GLU A 228 -8.97 42.10 -20.17
C GLU A 228 -9.42 43.20 -19.20
N SER A 229 -10.70 43.22 -18.79
CA SER A 229 -11.21 44.14 -17.78
C SER A 229 -10.94 43.70 -16.34
N GLY A 230 -10.36 42.50 -16.14
CA GLY A 230 -10.11 41.90 -14.84
C GLY A 230 -11.31 41.15 -14.23
N LYS A 231 -12.45 41.09 -14.94
CA LYS A 231 -13.63 40.37 -14.49
C LYS A 231 -13.48 38.87 -14.74
N VAL A 232 -13.86 38.06 -13.74
CA VAL A 232 -13.91 36.59 -13.90
C VAL A 232 -15.02 36.21 -14.88
N THR A 233 -14.67 35.54 -15.94
CA THR A 233 -15.60 35.09 -17.00
C THR A 233 -15.95 33.62 -16.88
N LYS A 234 -15.03 32.79 -16.36
CA LYS A 234 -15.22 31.36 -16.11
C LYS A 234 -14.29 30.86 -15.01
N VAL A 235 -14.59 29.69 -14.49
CA VAL A 235 -13.73 28.94 -13.57
C VAL A 235 -13.39 27.60 -14.20
N ILE A 236 -12.09 27.29 -14.31
CA ILE A 236 -11.61 25.99 -14.80
C ILE A 236 -11.19 25.16 -13.60
N LYS A 237 -11.79 24.00 -13.44
CA LYS A 237 -11.35 23.00 -12.47
C LYS A 237 -10.49 21.98 -13.18
N LEU A 238 -9.29 21.76 -12.63
CA LEU A 238 -8.42 20.65 -12.98
C LEU A 238 -8.40 19.69 -11.78
N ALA A 239 -8.56 18.40 -12.04
CA ALA A 239 -8.67 17.41 -10.97
C ALA A 239 -7.99 16.09 -11.35
N THR A 240 -7.49 15.43 -10.31
CA THR A 240 -7.02 14.04 -10.37
C THR A 240 -7.90 13.19 -9.46
N ASP A 241 -8.39 12.07 -9.97
CA ASP A 241 -9.07 11.07 -9.14
C ASP A 241 -8.04 10.36 -8.26
N ILE A 242 -8.23 10.48 -6.94
CA ILE A 242 -7.40 9.86 -5.92
C ILE A 242 -8.19 8.88 -5.06
N THR A 243 -9.36 8.45 -5.52
CA THR A 243 -10.27 7.57 -4.75
C THR A 243 -9.57 6.28 -4.34
N GLU A 244 -8.86 5.65 -5.27
CA GLU A 244 -8.09 4.43 -4.97
C GLU A 244 -7.00 4.68 -3.92
N ARG A 245 -6.29 5.81 -4.00
CA ARG A 245 -5.25 6.19 -3.03
C ARG A 245 -5.84 6.39 -1.64
N VAL A 246 -6.99 7.09 -1.55
CA VAL A 246 -7.66 7.37 -0.27
C VAL A 246 -8.24 6.08 0.32
N THR A 247 -8.93 5.26 -0.47
CA THR A 247 -9.49 3.99 0.01
C THR A 247 -8.41 3.01 0.49
N LYS A 248 -7.30 2.90 -0.24
CA LYS A 248 -6.13 2.12 0.20
C LYS A 248 -5.53 2.66 1.51
N SER A 249 -5.41 3.98 1.65
CA SER A 249 -4.90 4.59 2.87
C SER A 249 -5.79 4.30 4.08
N HIS A 250 -7.13 4.37 3.91
CA HIS A 250 -8.08 3.99 4.96
C HIS A 250 -7.95 2.50 5.32
N ALA A 251 -7.92 1.61 4.32
CA ALA A 251 -7.77 0.17 4.56
C ALA A 251 -6.46 -0.17 5.29
N ILE A 252 -5.35 0.50 4.95
CA ILE A 252 -4.06 0.33 5.65
C ILE A 252 -4.18 0.81 7.10
N ARG A 253 -4.82 1.94 7.35
CA ARG A 253 -5.03 2.47 8.71
C ARG A 253 -5.87 1.52 9.56
N ASP A 254 -6.98 1.01 9.01
CA ASP A 254 -7.86 0.08 9.71
C ASP A 254 -7.12 -1.24 10.01
N ALA A 255 -6.37 -1.78 9.05
CA ALA A 255 -5.54 -2.95 9.25
C ALA A 255 -4.46 -2.73 10.33
N ALA A 256 -3.85 -1.55 10.34
CA ALA A 256 -2.87 -1.16 11.35
C ALA A 256 -3.48 -1.10 12.76
N GLN A 257 -4.69 -0.53 12.89
CA GLN A 257 -5.40 -0.50 14.19
C GLN A 257 -5.71 -1.91 14.71
N VAL A 258 -6.19 -2.79 13.82
CA VAL A 258 -6.47 -4.19 14.19
C VAL A 258 -5.19 -4.91 14.59
N ALA A 259 -4.11 -4.75 13.83
CA ALA A 259 -2.82 -5.38 14.12
C ALA A 259 -2.24 -4.89 15.47
N HIS A 260 -2.37 -3.58 15.77
CA HIS A 260 -1.92 -3.01 17.05
C HIS A 260 -2.73 -3.59 18.23
N ALA A 261 -4.05 -3.64 18.13
CA ALA A 261 -4.92 -4.22 19.16
C ALA A 261 -4.60 -5.70 19.39
N THR A 262 -4.42 -6.48 18.31
CA THR A 262 -4.04 -7.90 18.38
C THR A 262 -2.67 -8.08 19.04
N ALA A 263 -1.68 -7.24 18.72
CA ALA A 263 -0.37 -7.29 19.37
C ALA A 263 -0.45 -7.01 20.86
N GLN A 264 -1.25 -6.04 21.30
CA GLN A 264 -1.47 -5.76 22.72
C GLN A 264 -2.15 -6.93 23.46
N GLU A 265 -3.14 -7.55 22.84
CA GLU A 265 -3.80 -8.73 23.41
C GLU A 265 -2.83 -9.93 23.50
N THR A 266 -1.99 -10.12 22.48
CA THR A 266 -0.94 -11.15 22.47
C THR A 266 0.07 -10.93 23.59
N LEU A 267 0.52 -9.69 23.81
CA LEU A 267 1.39 -9.34 24.94
C LEU A 267 0.77 -9.71 26.28
N ARG A 268 -0.48 -9.33 26.49
CA ARG A 268 -1.20 -9.65 27.74
C ARG A 268 -1.34 -11.16 27.93
N SER A 269 -1.67 -11.90 26.88
CA SER A 269 -1.79 -13.36 26.94
C SER A 269 -0.46 -14.03 27.24
N ALA A 270 0.65 -13.55 26.68
CA ALA A 270 1.99 -14.06 26.97
C ALA A 270 2.42 -13.76 28.41
N GLU A 271 2.08 -12.59 28.97
CA GLU A 271 2.32 -12.28 30.38
C GLU A 271 1.52 -13.21 31.33
N GLN A 272 0.24 -13.41 31.06
CA GLN A 272 -0.58 -14.34 31.79
C GLN A 272 -0.05 -15.78 31.71
N GLY A 273 0.40 -16.19 30.53
CA GLY A 273 1.05 -17.49 30.31
C GLY A 273 2.32 -17.65 31.14
N ALA A 274 3.17 -16.64 31.19
CA ALA A 274 4.39 -16.67 32.02
C ALA A 274 4.08 -16.77 33.51
N ASP A 275 3.04 -16.09 34.01
CA ASP A 275 2.61 -16.20 35.42
C ASP A 275 2.06 -17.58 35.76
N LEU A 276 1.28 -18.19 34.88
CA LEU A 276 0.81 -19.57 35.03
C LEU A 276 1.98 -20.56 35.06
N LEU A 277 2.97 -20.39 34.16
CA LEU A 277 4.17 -21.24 34.16
C LEU A 277 4.96 -21.13 35.46
N ARG A 278 5.06 -19.94 36.06
CA ARG A 278 5.67 -19.77 37.40
C ARG A 278 4.96 -20.56 38.47
N SER A 279 3.64 -20.55 38.46
CA SER A 279 2.82 -21.35 39.41
C SER A 279 3.03 -22.86 39.23
N VAL A 280 3.20 -23.33 37.99
CA VAL A 280 3.52 -24.74 37.69
C VAL A 280 4.89 -25.14 38.26
N VAL A 281 5.92 -24.27 38.14
CA VAL A 281 7.24 -24.52 38.77
C VAL A 281 7.14 -24.61 40.27
N GLU A 282 6.41 -23.70 40.90
CA GLU A 282 6.18 -23.73 42.34
C GLU A 282 5.48 -25.03 42.76
N THR A 283 4.42 -25.42 42.06
CA THR A 283 3.68 -26.66 42.31
C THR A 283 4.59 -27.88 42.13
N SER A 284 5.40 -27.95 41.07
CA SER A 284 6.34 -29.04 40.85
C SER A 284 7.41 -29.13 41.96
N SER A 285 7.83 -27.98 42.49
CA SER A 285 8.76 -27.93 43.61
C SER A 285 8.13 -28.47 44.90
N LEU A 286 6.88 -28.14 45.19
CA LEU A 286 6.12 -28.69 46.31
C LEU A 286 5.90 -30.20 46.18
N VAL A 287 5.64 -30.69 44.95
CA VAL A 287 5.52 -32.14 44.67
C VAL A 287 6.86 -32.83 44.98
N SER A 288 7.99 -32.27 44.54
CA SER A 288 9.32 -32.84 44.84
C SER A 288 9.57 -32.91 46.35
N GLU A 289 9.28 -31.84 47.09
CA GLU A 289 9.43 -31.83 48.57
C GLU A 289 8.53 -32.89 49.24
N GLN A 290 7.28 -33.05 48.76
CA GLN A 290 6.35 -34.04 49.31
C GLN A 290 6.82 -35.48 49.01
N VAL A 291 7.41 -35.71 47.83
CA VAL A 291 8.01 -37.01 47.48
C VAL A 291 9.17 -37.34 48.44
N ASP A 292 10.08 -36.39 48.68
CA ASP A 292 11.18 -36.58 49.61
C ASP A 292 10.71 -36.95 51.04
N LYS A 293 9.72 -36.24 51.55
CA LYS A 293 9.07 -36.54 52.83
C LYS A 293 8.46 -37.95 52.84
N THR A 294 7.80 -38.33 51.75
CA THR A 294 7.15 -39.65 51.64
C THR A 294 8.21 -40.75 51.61
N ILE A 295 9.35 -40.58 50.88
CA ILE A 295 10.47 -41.53 50.88
C ILE A 295 11.07 -41.69 52.27
N GLN A 296 11.22 -40.60 53.06
CA GLN A 296 11.68 -40.68 54.44
C GLN A 296 10.78 -41.53 55.32
N LEU A 297 9.42 -41.33 55.22
CA LEU A 297 8.44 -42.11 55.95
C LEU A 297 8.47 -43.59 55.57
N VAL A 298 8.60 -43.88 54.27
CA VAL A 298 8.72 -45.25 53.75
C VAL A 298 9.98 -45.93 54.26
N ASN A 299 11.11 -45.21 54.30
CA ASN A 299 12.35 -45.74 54.90
C ASN A 299 12.20 -46.05 56.39
N GLN A 300 11.54 -45.17 57.16
CA GLN A 300 11.23 -45.47 58.59
C GLN A 300 10.35 -46.71 58.75
N LEU A 301 9.31 -46.84 57.87
CA LEU A 301 8.44 -48.04 57.91
C LEU A 301 9.21 -49.30 57.57
N ASN A 302 10.17 -49.26 56.67
CA ASN A 302 11.02 -50.37 56.28
C ASN A 302 11.91 -50.81 57.49
N GLU A 303 12.57 -49.82 58.16
CA GLU A 303 13.36 -50.11 59.39
C GLU A 303 12.47 -50.70 60.51
N GLN A 304 11.26 -50.21 60.67
CA GLN A 304 10.34 -50.73 61.66
C GLN A 304 9.86 -52.17 61.31
N SER A 305 9.68 -52.44 59.99
CA SER A 305 9.34 -53.80 59.52
C SER A 305 10.53 -54.79 59.78
N LYS A 306 11.80 -54.37 59.54
CA LYS A 306 12.95 -55.20 59.95
C LYS A 306 13.01 -55.50 61.45
N SER A 307 12.69 -54.52 62.29
CA SER A 307 12.64 -54.71 63.73
C SER A 307 11.54 -55.70 64.12
N ILE A 308 10.35 -55.62 63.52
CA ILE A 308 9.26 -56.57 63.73
C ILE A 308 9.68 -58.00 63.31
N GLU A 309 10.34 -58.13 62.12
CA GLU A 309 10.85 -59.40 61.60
C GLU A 309 11.80 -60.05 62.59
N ALA A 310 12.71 -59.32 63.24
CA ALA A 310 13.62 -59.81 64.27
C ALA A 310 12.87 -60.26 65.52
N ILE A 311 11.86 -59.49 65.97
CA ILE A 311 11.03 -59.84 67.08
C ILE A 311 10.23 -61.13 66.81
N VAL A 312 9.62 -61.22 65.62
CA VAL A 312 8.83 -62.39 65.18
C VAL A 312 9.72 -63.65 65.12
N SER A 313 10.94 -63.53 64.58
CA SER A 313 11.93 -64.61 64.58
C SER A 313 12.32 -65.08 65.99
N THR A 314 12.47 -64.15 66.94
CA THR A 314 12.77 -64.44 68.33
C THR A 314 11.59 -65.16 68.97
N ILE A 315 10.36 -64.73 68.80
CA ILE A 315 9.14 -65.35 69.33
C ILE A 315 8.95 -66.74 68.74
N SER A 316 9.19 -66.93 67.43
CA SER A 316 9.14 -68.25 66.79
C SER A 316 10.15 -69.20 67.44
N SER A 317 11.41 -68.76 67.65
CA SER A 317 12.43 -69.53 68.32
C SER A 317 12.05 -69.90 69.76
N ILE A 318 11.44 -68.98 70.52
CA ILE A 318 10.92 -69.24 71.88
C ILE A 318 9.80 -70.27 71.81
N ALA A 319 8.87 -70.17 70.88
CA ALA A 319 7.79 -71.09 70.65
C ALA A 319 8.35 -72.53 70.37
N ASP A 320 9.31 -72.66 69.54
CA ASP A 320 9.94 -73.94 69.20
C ASP A 320 10.67 -74.53 70.42
N GLN A 321 11.41 -73.72 71.18
CA GLN A 321 12.03 -74.12 72.43
C GLN A 321 10.95 -74.56 73.47
N THR A 322 9.86 -73.82 73.58
CA THR A 322 8.75 -74.13 74.52
C THR A 322 8.09 -75.42 74.08
N ASN A 323 7.86 -75.68 72.83
CA ASN A 323 7.36 -76.92 72.26
C ASN A 323 8.23 -78.10 72.59
N LEU A 324 9.56 -77.97 72.48
CA LEU A 324 10.53 -78.99 72.85
C LEU A 324 10.57 -79.25 74.38
N LEU A 325 10.50 -78.20 75.20
CA LEU A 325 10.40 -78.30 76.66
C LEU A 325 9.14 -79.00 77.06
N ALA A 326 8.01 -78.64 76.46
CA ALA A 326 6.71 -79.27 76.72
C ALA A 326 6.71 -80.77 76.31
N LEU A 327 7.35 -81.09 75.18
CA LEU A 327 7.50 -82.47 74.74
C LEU A 327 8.35 -83.29 75.76
N ASN A 328 9.45 -82.76 76.25
CA ASN A 328 10.29 -83.36 77.21
C ASN A 328 9.52 -83.57 78.56
N ALA A 329 8.74 -82.57 78.99
CA ALA A 329 7.90 -82.66 80.14
C ALA A 329 6.77 -83.72 79.98
N ALA A 330 6.15 -83.84 78.85
CA ALA A 330 5.16 -84.89 78.53
C ALA A 330 5.77 -86.29 78.58
N ILE A 331 7.00 -86.44 78.08
CA ILE A 331 7.77 -87.70 78.11
C ILE A 331 8.04 -88.09 79.59
N GLU A 332 8.51 -87.19 80.43
CA GLU A 332 8.84 -87.44 81.78
C GLU A 332 7.56 -87.68 82.69
N ALA A 333 6.48 -86.97 82.34
CA ALA A 333 5.17 -87.20 82.93
C ALA A 333 4.62 -88.64 82.62
N ALA A 334 4.81 -89.12 81.36
CA ALA A 334 4.46 -90.50 81.02
C ALA A 334 5.35 -91.52 81.74
N ARG A 335 6.58 -91.17 82.04
CA ARG A 335 7.55 -92.02 82.72
C ARG A 335 7.24 -92.17 84.21
N ALA A 336 6.58 -91.13 84.80
CA ALA A 336 6.16 -91.13 86.24
C ALA A 336 4.85 -91.95 86.49
N GLY A 337 4.21 -92.51 85.44
CA GLY A 337 3.01 -93.32 85.51
C GLY A 337 1.79 -92.56 86.09
N ASP A 338 1.03 -93.15 86.97
CA ASP A 338 -0.19 -92.59 87.60
C ASP A 338 0.02 -91.24 88.32
N GLN A 339 1.24 -91.03 88.86
CA GLN A 339 1.64 -89.78 89.53
C GLN A 339 1.89 -88.62 88.56
N GLY A 340 2.14 -88.93 87.34
CA GLY A 340 2.41 -87.93 86.30
C GLY A 340 1.22 -87.41 85.52
N ARG A 341 0.00 -87.96 85.71
CA ARG A 341 -1.19 -87.65 84.83
C ARG A 341 -1.55 -86.15 84.79
N GLY A 342 -1.51 -85.45 85.95
CA GLY A 342 -1.77 -83.97 85.94
C GLY A 342 -0.73 -83.17 85.20
N PHE A 343 0.55 -83.59 85.32
CA PHE A 343 1.64 -82.95 84.60
C PHE A 343 1.60 -83.20 83.07
N ALA A 344 1.13 -84.40 82.68
CA ALA A 344 1.00 -84.71 81.22
C ALA A 344 -0.06 -83.81 80.54
N VAL A 345 -1.19 -83.51 81.22
CA VAL A 345 -2.22 -82.59 80.63
C VAL A 345 -1.68 -81.16 80.49
N VAL A 346 -0.95 -80.71 81.53
CA VAL A 346 -0.35 -79.36 81.46
C VAL A 346 0.73 -79.29 80.32
N ALA A 347 1.57 -80.33 80.19
CA ALA A 347 2.55 -80.43 79.15
C ALA A 347 1.96 -80.41 77.72
N ASP A 348 0.88 -81.18 77.50
CA ASP A 348 0.17 -81.16 76.25
C ASP A 348 -0.50 -79.79 75.95
N GLU A 349 -1.07 -79.10 76.92
CA GLU A 349 -1.65 -77.77 76.77
C GLU A 349 -0.56 -76.72 76.38
N VAL A 350 0.62 -76.76 77.09
CA VAL A 350 1.75 -75.92 76.78
C VAL A 350 2.28 -76.22 75.38
N ARG A 351 2.31 -77.49 74.96
CA ARG A 351 2.72 -77.89 73.61
C ARG A 351 1.80 -77.35 72.52
N GLN A 352 0.42 -77.42 72.79
CA GLN A 352 -0.54 -76.83 71.84
C GLN A 352 -0.43 -75.32 71.78
N LEU A 353 -0.21 -74.64 72.93
CA LEU A 353 -0.01 -73.19 72.95
C LEU A 353 1.25 -72.78 72.12
N ALA A 354 2.38 -73.53 72.33
CA ALA A 354 3.59 -73.28 71.56
C ALA A 354 3.36 -73.45 70.05
N ALA A 355 2.67 -74.55 69.62
CA ALA A 355 2.34 -74.75 68.21
C ALA A 355 1.44 -73.62 67.61
N ARG A 356 0.46 -73.17 68.36
CA ARG A 356 -0.40 -72.03 68.01
C ARG A 356 0.42 -70.76 67.92
N THR A 357 1.37 -70.50 68.81
CA THR A 357 2.25 -69.35 68.83
C THR A 357 3.11 -69.35 67.57
N SER A 358 3.73 -70.53 67.21
CA SER A 358 4.53 -70.66 66.00
C SER A 358 3.73 -70.37 64.70
N LEU A 359 2.48 -70.88 64.60
CA LEU A 359 1.61 -70.58 63.48
C LEU A 359 1.27 -69.09 63.38
N SER A 360 0.99 -68.44 64.52
CA SER A 360 0.69 -67.00 64.54
C SER A 360 1.92 -66.14 64.14
N THR A 361 3.10 -66.55 64.59
CA THR A 361 4.38 -65.90 64.18
C THR A 361 4.62 -66.04 62.67
N ASP A 362 4.35 -67.21 62.08
CA ASP A 362 4.44 -67.41 60.62
C ASP A 362 3.49 -66.50 59.82
N GLU A 363 2.24 -66.32 60.35
CA GLU A 363 1.28 -65.38 59.72
C GLU A 363 1.79 -63.94 59.79
N ILE A 364 2.31 -63.51 60.94
CA ILE A 364 2.84 -62.16 61.14
C ILE A 364 4.06 -61.99 60.19
N ALA A 365 4.94 -62.98 60.10
CA ALA A 365 6.11 -62.93 59.14
C ALA A 365 5.66 -62.71 57.71
N LYS A 366 4.63 -63.40 57.25
CA LYS A 366 4.04 -63.21 55.91
C LYS A 366 3.52 -61.77 55.70
N VAL A 367 2.82 -61.19 56.70
CA VAL A 367 2.30 -59.83 56.68
C VAL A 367 3.47 -58.84 56.61
N VAL A 368 4.53 -59.03 57.41
CA VAL A 368 5.73 -58.19 57.41
C VAL A 368 6.42 -58.25 56.05
N GLN A 369 6.58 -59.45 55.49
CA GLN A 369 7.17 -59.60 54.12
C GLN A 369 6.33 -58.86 53.08
N LYS A 370 5.01 -58.99 53.13
CA LYS A 370 4.10 -58.26 52.20
C LYS A 370 4.20 -56.75 52.35
N ASN A 371 4.35 -56.25 53.60
CA ASN A 371 4.54 -54.80 53.84
C ASN A 371 5.85 -54.33 53.22
N ARG A 372 6.96 -55.11 53.32
CA ARG A 372 8.26 -54.77 52.63
C ARG A 372 8.10 -54.69 51.12
N GLU A 373 7.40 -55.62 50.49
CA GLU A 373 7.13 -55.61 49.06
C GLU A 373 6.33 -54.35 48.64
N LEU A 374 5.32 -53.96 49.44
CA LEU A 374 4.50 -52.77 49.20
C LEU A 374 5.35 -51.50 49.38
N THR A 375 6.18 -51.41 50.39
CA THR A 375 7.05 -50.23 50.61
C THR A 375 8.09 -50.08 49.53
N ALA A 376 8.67 -51.17 49.01
CA ALA A 376 9.59 -51.15 47.86
C ALA A 376 8.89 -50.58 46.61
N ARG A 377 7.65 -51.03 46.32
CA ARG A 377 6.87 -50.53 45.22
C ARG A 377 6.54 -49.03 45.38
N VAL A 378 6.15 -48.58 46.58
CA VAL A 378 5.91 -47.15 46.84
C VAL A 378 7.19 -46.32 46.58
N THR A 379 8.38 -46.85 46.99
CA THR A 379 9.64 -46.15 46.70
C THR A 379 9.90 -45.99 45.23
N ASP A 380 9.66 -47.04 44.42
CA ASP A 380 9.81 -46.96 42.97
C ASP A 380 8.82 -45.96 42.31
N ASP A 381 7.57 -46.01 42.80
CA ASP A 381 6.55 -45.07 42.29
C ASP A 381 6.91 -43.61 42.64
N MET A 382 7.41 -43.36 43.85
CA MET A 382 7.86 -42.02 44.26
C MET A 382 9.07 -41.56 43.44
N ALA A 383 10.02 -42.40 43.07
CA ALA A 383 11.11 -42.07 42.17
C ALA A 383 10.60 -41.65 40.79
N ARG A 384 9.59 -42.32 40.27
CA ARG A 384 8.94 -41.97 39.02
C ARG A 384 8.22 -40.61 39.09
N VAL A 385 7.54 -40.32 40.19
CA VAL A 385 6.87 -39.05 40.43
C VAL A 385 7.91 -37.91 40.48
N ALA A 386 9.02 -38.10 41.19
CA ALA A 386 10.13 -37.13 41.27
C ALA A 386 10.70 -36.82 39.87
N SER A 387 10.97 -37.88 39.08
CA SER A 387 11.45 -37.71 37.71
C SER A 387 10.47 -36.97 36.83
N SER A 388 9.16 -37.23 36.97
CA SER A 388 8.11 -36.54 36.22
C SER A 388 8.01 -35.07 36.60
N ALA A 389 8.15 -34.73 37.88
CA ALA A 389 8.15 -33.34 38.36
C ALA A 389 9.35 -32.56 37.82
N GLU A 390 10.53 -33.16 37.78
CA GLU A 390 11.73 -32.55 37.25
C GLU A 390 11.64 -32.32 35.72
N LEU A 391 11.13 -33.33 35.00
CA LEU A 391 10.87 -33.17 33.56
C LEU A 391 9.83 -32.05 33.28
N GLY A 392 8.82 -31.96 34.14
CA GLY A 392 7.81 -30.88 34.08
C GLY A 392 8.46 -29.49 34.19
N LYS A 393 9.41 -29.28 35.13
CA LYS A 393 10.16 -28.04 35.25
C LYS A 393 10.94 -27.70 34.00
N GLN A 394 11.66 -28.67 33.42
CA GLN A 394 12.45 -28.47 32.18
C GLN A 394 11.53 -28.12 31.00
N GLN A 395 10.33 -28.68 30.93
CA GLN A 395 9.37 -28.30 29.88
C GLN A 395 8.85 -26.87 30.08
N VAL A 396 8.61 -26.47 31.34
CA VAL A 396 8.18 -25.09 31.66
C VAL A 396 9.25 -24.07 31.25
N ASP A 397 10.53 -24.35 31.48
CA ASP A 397 11.61 -23.46 31.10
C ASP A 397 11.59 -23.22 29.57
N LYS A 398 11.43 -24.28 28.77
CA LYS A 398 11.31 -24.16 27.31
C LYS A 398 10.07 -23.36 26.87
N VAL A 399 8.93 -23.56 27.52
CA VAL A 399 7.73 -22.79 27.20
C VAL A 399 7.91 -21.31 27.60
N ASN A 400 8.62 -21.03 28.69
CA ASN A 400 8.91 -19.67 29.10
C ASN A 400 9.81 -18.95 28.09
N GLU A 401 10.79 -19.62 27.47
CA GLU A 401 11.57 -19.07 26.35
C GLU A 401 10.67 -18.66 25.18
N VAL A 402 9.73 -19.54 24.80
CA VAL A 402 8.73 -19.24 23.75
C VAL A 402 7.84 -18.05 24.11
N MET A 403 7.43 -17.91 25.39
CA MET A 403 6.66 -16.74 25.82
C MET A 403 7.44 -15.44 25.71
N VAL A 404 8.76 -15.48 25.95
CA VAL A 404 9.64 -14.32 25.74
C VAL A 404 9.71 -13.94 24.24
N GLU A 405 9.85 -14.92 23.35
CA GLU A 405 9.85 -14.69 21.91
C GLU A 405 8.53 -14.09 21.42
N ILE A 406 7.40 -14.65 21.85
CA ILE A 406 6.06 -14.12 21.51
C ILE A 406 5.92 -12.66 21.96
N ARG A 407 6.37 -12.31 23.16
CA ARG A 407 6.38 -10.92 23.65
C ARG A 407 7.22 -10.02 22.76
N GLN A 408 8.40 -10.48 22.35
CA GLN A 408 9.30 -9.72 21.48
C GLN A 408 8.65 -9.49 20.10
N GLU A 409 8.06 -10.53 19.52
CA GLU A 409 7.39 -10.40 18.22
C GLU A 409 6.16 -9.47 18.28
N ALA A 410 5.34 -9.58 19.32
CA ALA A 410 4.20 -8.70 19.51
C ALA A 410 4.64 -7.23 19.70
N ASN A 411 5.73 -6.96 20.40
CA ASN A 411 6.32 -5.63 20.51
C ASN A 411 6.82 -5.11 19.16
N ASN A 412 7.46 -5.95 18.35
CA ASN A 412 7.93 -5.59 17.01
C ASN A 412 6.76 -5.24 16.09
N VAL A 413 5.68 -6.01 16.12
CA VAL A 413 4.44 -5.71 15.37
C VAL A 413 3.88 -4.36 15.81
N SER A 414 3.74 -4.12 17.12
CA SER A 414 3.24 -2.85 17.66
C SER A 414 4.09 -1.65 17.23
N ALA A 415 5.42 -1.78 17.26
CA ALA A 415 6.36 -0.73 16.84
C ALA A 415 6.26 -0.47 15.32
N THR A 416 6.21 -1.52 14.50
CA THR A 416 6.07 -1.41 13.04
C THR A 416 4.77 -0.72 12.66
N VAL A 417 3.66 -1.12 13.26
CA VAL A 417 2.34 -0.52 13.03
C VAL A 417 2.32 0.96 13.44
N SER A 418 2.94 1.30 14.56
CA SER A 418 3.05 2.70 14.99
C SER A 418 3.82 3.57 14.00
N SER A 419 4.80 3.00 13.30
CA SER A 419 5.55 3.72 12.25
C SER A 419 4.76 3.91 10.94
N LEU A 420 3.72 3.11 10.69
CA LEU A 420 2.82 3.25 9.53
C LEU A 420 1.71 4.29 9.76
N SER A 421 1.52 4.76 11.00
CA SER A 421 0.44 5.67 11.39
C SER A 421 0.82 7.16 11.29
N ILE A 422 1.92 7.49 10.59
CA ILE A 422 2.40 8.88 10.39
C ILE A 422 1.89 9.44 9.07
#